data_ea8d5222f85247f1150b6b9a1d82ad0f
#
_entry.id   ea8d5222f85247f1150b6b9a1d82ad0f
#
_cell.length_a   1.000
_cell.length_b   1.000
_cell.length_c   1.000
_cell.angle_alpha   90.00
_cell.angle_beta   90.00
_cell.angle_gamma   90.00
#
_symmetry.space_group_name_H-M   'P 1'
#
loop_
_entity.id
_entity.type
_entity.pdbx_description
1 polymer ?
#
loop_
_entity_poly.entity_id
_entity_poly.type
_entity_poly.pdbx_seq_one_letter_code
_entity_poly.pdbx_strand_id
1 'polypeptide(L)'
;METLEQKIARVVKETVAVVPYNPRWPEMFEQERLHLLSCLPAELVKRIEHFGSTAVPGLWAKPVVDMLVEVTSLDETKQRIVPILEVQGYEYFWRPSFGDDTPPFYAWFIKRDNHGNRTHHIHMVEADFELWDRLLFRDYLIEFTEVAGEYGDLKKRLSGEHENDRVAYMDAKTDFIRRVTEHAKVYY
;
A
#
# COMPACT_ATOMS: atom_id res chain seq x y z
N MET A 1 21.02 -5.31 16.01
CA MET A 1 20.25 -4.70 14.88
C MET A 1 19.62 -5.84 14.09
N GLU A 2 18.33 -5.79 13.80
CA GLU A 2 17.64 -6.80 12.98
C GLU A 2 18.19 -6.75 11.55
N THR A 3 18.52 -7.91 10.97
CA THR A 3 18.97 -7.98 9.56
C THR A 3 17.78 -7.80 8.61
N LEU A 4 18.03 -7.47 7.34
CA LEU A 4 16.99 -7.33 6.32
C LEU A 4 16.20 -8.65 6.18
N GLU A 5 16.88 -9.81 6.17
CA GLU A 5 16.24 -11.14 6.10
C GLU A 5 15.32 -11.40 7.30
N GLN A 6 15.74 -11.06 8.51
CA GLN A 6 14.93 -11.19 9.73
C GLN A 6 13.70 -10.27 9.65
N LYS A 7 13.88 -9.05 9.16
CA LYS A 7 12.82 -8.06 8.96
C LYS A 7 11.78 -8.56 7.95
N ILE A 8 12.22 -9.10 6.81
CA ILE A 8 11.34 -9.69 5.79
C ILE A 8 10.58 -10.89 6.36
N ALA A 9 11.29 -11.82 7.02
CA ALA A 9 10.69 -13.02 7.61
C ALA A 9 9.61 -12.70 8.65
N ARG A 10 9.79 -11.64 9.44
CA ARG A 10 8.79 -11.15 10.40
C ARG A 10 7.56 -10.56 9.67
N VAL A 11 7.82 -9.70 8.71
CA VAL A 11 6.77 -8.96 7.97
C VAL A 11 5.84 -9.89 7.18
N VAL A 12 6.37 -11.00 6.65
CA VAL A 12 5.60 -12.00 5.88
C VAL A 12 4.72 -12.87 6.77
N LYS A 13 5.13 -13.13 8.01
CA LYS A 13 4.39 -14.01 8.95
C LYS A 13 3.23 -13.33 9.68
N GLU A 14 3.04 -12.03 9.51
CA GLU A 14 1.92 -11.33 10.15
C GLU A 14 0.57 -11.81 9.61
N THR A 15 -0.36 -12.06 10.51
CA THR A 15 -1.72 -12.53 10.18
C THR A 15 -2.46 -11.56 9.26
N VAL A 16 -3.33 -12.11 8.43
CA VAL A 16 -4.20 -11.36 7.53
C VAL A 16 -5.58 -11.23 8.18
N ALA A 17 -5.89 -10.06 8.72
CA ALA A 17 -7.22 -9.74 9.20
C ALA A 17 -7.90 -8.76 8.24
N VAL A 18 -9.11 -9.07 7.82
CA VAL A 18 -9.97 -8.19 7.01
C VAL A 18 -11.15 -7.76 7.89
N VAL A 19 -11.35 -6.45 8.01
CA VAL A 19 -12.36 -5.82 8.89
C VAL A 19 -13.35 -4.97 8.08
N PRO A 20 -14.53 -4.65 8.63
CA PRO A 20 -15.46 -3.70 8.01
C PRO A 20 -14.77 -2.35 7.74
N TYR A 21 -15.30 -1.59 6.76
CA TYR A 21 -14.82 -0.24 6.48
C TYR A 21 -14.83 0.64 7.73
N ASN A 22 -13.71 1.31 7.97
CA ASN A 22 -13.60 2.27 9.06
C ASN A 22 -13.62 3.71 8.47
N PRO A 23 -14.62 4.55 8.82
CA PRO A 23 -14.72 5.91 8.30
C PRO A 23 -13.58 6.84 8.74
N ARG A 24 -12.70 6.41 9.64
CA ARG A 24 -11.49 7.15 10.04
C ARG A 24 -10.32 6.96 9.08
N TRP A 25 -10.35 6.01 8.15
CA TRP A 25 -9.22 5.81 7.23
C TRP A 25 -8.89 7.02 6.36
N PRO A 26 -9.87 7.77 5.81
CA PRO A 26 -9.55 9.03 5.11
C PRO A 26 -8.88 10.08 6.00
N GLU A 27 -9.29 10.18 7.27
CA GLU A 27 -8.66 11.08 8.25
C GLU A 27 -7.22 10.63 8.57
N MET A 28 -7.00 9.33 8.77
CA MET A 28 -5.67 8.76 9.02
C MET A 28 -4.74 9.01 7.83
N PHE A 29 -5.24 8.87 6.59
CA PHE A 29 -4.50 9.21 5.38
C PHE A 29 -4.10 10.70 5.38
N GLU A 30 -5.04 11.60 5.64
CA GLU A 30 -4.78 13.04 5.58
C GLU A 30 -3.78 13.48 6.68
N GLN A 31 -3.90 12.95 7.89
CA GLN A 31 -2.94 13.20 8.96
C GLN A 31 -1.53 12.76 8.57
N GLU A 32 -1.39 11.58 7.97
CA GLU A 32 -0.10 11.06 7.53
C GLU A 32 0.44 11.84 6.33
N ARG A 33 -0.43 12.22 5.38
CA ARG A 33 -0.07 13.08 4.24
C ARG A 33 0.53 14.41 4.71
N LEU A 34 -0.12 15.08 5.64
CA LEU A 34 0.36 16.34 6.21
C LEU A 34 1.69 16.15 6.95
N HIS A 35 1.82 15.06 7.69
CA HIS A 35 3.07 14.72 8.38
C HIS A 35 4.22 14.55 7.39
N LEU A 36 4.05 13.75 6.33
CA LEU A 36 5.08 13.54 5.30
C LEU A 36 5.47 14.86 4.62
N LEU A 37 4.49 15.71 4.26
CA LEU A 37 4.76 17.01 3.66
C LEU A 37 5.49 17.98 4.61
N SER A 38 5.33 17.81 5.91
CA SER A 38 6.00 18.66 6.91
C SER A 38 7.46 18.30 7.16
N CYS A 39 7.84 17.03 6.94
CA CYS A 39 9.16 16.52 7.31
C CYS A 39 10.04 16.13 6.12
N LEU A 40 9.46 15.93 4.93
CA LEU A 40 10.21 15.52 3.76
C LEU A 40 10.62 16.71 2.87
N PRO A 41 11.72 16.60 2.11
CA PRO A 41 12.14 17.63 1.17
C PRO A 41 11.04 17.92 0.12
N ALA A 42 10.50 19.14 0.10
CA ALA A 42 9.36 19.51 -0.72
C ALA A 42 9.62 19.40 -2.23
N GLU A 43 10.89 19.56 -2.64
CA GLU A 43 11.28 19.41 -4.05
C GLU A 43 11.26 17.96 -4.52
N LEU A 44 11.38 16.98 -3.61
CA LEU A 44 11.37 15.56 -3.94
C LEU A 44 9.96 14.97 -4.00
N VAL A 45 9.02 15.44 -3.19
CA VAL A 45 7.65 14.92 -3.11
C VAL A 45 6.72 15.73 -4.00
N LYS A 46 6.06 15.10 -4.98
CA LYS A 46 5.19 15.78 -5.96
C LYS A 46 3.71 15.56 -5.70
N ARG A 47 3.32 14.33 -5.36
CA ARG A 47 1.93 13.95 -5.17
C ARG A 47 1.83 12.86 -4.13
N ILE A 48 0.78 12.89 -3.31
CA ILE A 48 0.46 11.84 -2.34
C ILE A 48 -1.01 11.46 -2.51
N GLU A 49 -1.28 10.18 -2.80
CA GLU A 49 -2.61 9.65 -3.06
C GLU A 49 -2.97 8.55 -2.06
N HIS A 50 -4.22 8.56 -1.57
CA HIS A 50 -4.80 7.44 -0.85
C HIS A 50 -5.23 6.38 -1.86
N PHE A 51 -4.68 5.18 -1.78
CA PHE A 51 -5.04 4.08 -2.68
C PHE A 51 -5.31 2.78 -1.90
N GLY A 52 -5.55 1.71 -2.63
CA GLY A 52 -5.89 0.44 -2.00
C GLY A 52 -7.29 0.40 -1.40
N SER A 53 -7.58 -0.66 -0.66
CA SER A 53 -8.95 -0.95 -0.21
C SER A 53 -9.50 0.00 0.83
N THR A 54 -8.65 0.64 1.64
CA THR A 54 -9.06 1.62 2.66
C THR A 54 -9.49 2.96 2.05
N ALA A 55 -9.13 3.20 0.79
CA ALA A 55 -9.54 4.39 0.04
C ALA A 55 -10.95 4.26 -0.58
N VAL A 56 -11.52 3.04 -0.59
CA VAL A 56 -12.85 2.77 -1.19
C VAL A 56 -13.93 2.74 -0.09
N PRO A 57 -14.87 3.68 -0.07
CA PRO A 57 -15.91 3.72 0.97
C PRO A 57 -16.72 2.43 1.04
N GLY A 58 -16.99 1.96 2.26
CA GLY A 58 -17.76 0.75 2.51
C GLY A 58 -17.02 -0.58 2.27
N LEU A 59 -15.82 -0.57 1.72
CA LEU A 59 -15.10 -1.78 1.35
C LEU A 59 -14.40 -2.42 2.57
N TRP A 60 -14.64 -3.71 2.81
CA TRP A 60 -13.88 -4.49 3.77
C TRP A 60 -12.39 -4.51 3.41
N ALA A 61 -11.51 -4.27 4.36
CA ALA A 61 -10.08 -4.15 4.11
C ALA A 61 -9.23 -4.63 5.29
N LYS A 62 -7.95 -4.90 5.03
CA LYS A 62 -6.96 -4.91 6.11
C LYS A 62 -6.88 -3.49 6.69
N PRO A 63 -6.79 -3.32 8.03
CA PRO A 63 -6.80 -2.00 8.66
C PRO A 63 -5.45 -1.27 8.50
N VAL A 64 -5.00 -1.11 7.26
CA VAL A 64 -3.74 -0.45 6.90
C VAL A 64 -4.03 0.53 5.75
N VAL A 65 -3.71 1.79 5.97
CA VAL A 65 -3.86 2.85 4.96
C VAL A 65 -2.70 2.75 3.97
N ASP A 66 -3.03 2.50 2.70
CA ASP A 66 -2.05 2.46 1.62
C ASP A 66 -1.91 3.85 0.99
N MET A 67 -0.66 4.36 0.91
CA MET A 67 -0.32 5.66 0.35
C MET A 67 0.62 5.51 -0.83
N LEU A 68 0.30 6.15 -1.95
CA LEU A 68 1.15 6.22 -3.14
C LEU A 68 1.74 7.62 -3.26
N VAL A 69 3.05 7.72 -3.24
CA VAL A 69 3.80 8.97 -3.20
C VAL A 69 4.66 9.09 -4.45
N GLU A 70 4.44 10.14 -5.23
CA GLU A 70 5.29 10.47 -6.35
C GLU A 70 6.53 11.22 -5.86
N VAL A 71 7.69 10.66 -6.20
CA VAL A 71 8.98 11.27 -5.94
C VAL A 71 9.71 11.58 -7.25
N THR A 72 10.55 12.61 -7.24
CA THR A 72 11.33 13.00 -8.43
C THR A 72 12.44 12.03 -8.75
N SER A 73 12.97 11.30 -7.76
CA SER A 73 14.07 10.35 -7.89
C SER A 73 14.06 9.34 -6.77
N LEU A 74 14.07 8.06 -7.10
CA LEU A 74 14.22 6.96 -6.14
C LEU A 74 15.62 6.91 -5.53
N ASP A 75 16.66 7.35 -6.24
CA ASP A 75 18.01 7.42 -5.69
C ASP A 75 18.12 8.53 -4.64
N GLU A 76 17.56 9.72 -4.88
CA GLU A 76 17.48 10.77 -3.86
C GLU A 76 16.57 10.37 -2.71
N THR A 77 15.50 9.61 -2.95
CA THR A 77 14.65 9.05 -1.90
C THR A 77 15.46 8.20 -0.94
N LYS A 78 16.32 7.29 -1.45
CA LYS A 78 17.21 6.47 -0.60
C LYS A 78 18.17 7.32 0.22
N GLN A 79 18.72 8.36 -0.36
CA GLN A 79 19.76 9.17 0.28
C GLN A 79 19.20 10.18 1.29
N ARG A 80 18.02 10.76 1.01
CA ARG A 80 17.51 11.92 1.73
C ARG A 80 16.20 11.67 2.49
N ILE A 81 15.30 10.81 1.99
CA ILE A 81 14.00 10.52 2.61
C ILE A 81 14.12 9.34 3.58
N VAL A 82 14.78 8.25 3.18
CA VAL A 82 14.92 7.05 4.03
C VAL A 82 15.47 7.38 5.41
N PRO A 83 16.58 8.12 5.56
CA PRO A 83 17.12 8.44 6.89
C PRO A 83 16.13 9.26 7.77
N ILE A 84 15.35 10.15 7.16
CA ILE A 84 14.35 10.97 7.86
C ILE A 84 13.25 10.08 8.45
N LEU A 85 12.74 9.14 7.67
CA LEU A 85 11.62 8.28 8.08
C LEU A 85 12.08 7.16 9.03
N GLU A 86 13.25 6.55 8.82
CA GLU A 86 13.77 5.52 9.72
C GLU A 86 14.02 6.05 11.14
N VAL A 87 14.53 7.28 11.31
CA VAL A 87 14.68 7.93 12.63
C VAL A 87 13.33 8.12 13.33
N GLN A 88 12.24 8.24 12.56
CA GLN A 88 10.87 8.35 13.07
C GLN A 88 10.19 6.99 13.29
N GLY A 89 10.92 5.88 13.09
CA GLY A 89 10.45 4.53 13.35
C GLY A 89 9.72 3.87 12.19
N TYR A 90 9.80 4.43 10.99
CA TYR A 90 9.30 3.73 9.79
C TYR A 90 10.27 2.63 9.38
N GLU A 91 9.72 1.48 9.00
CA GLU A 91 10.51 0.37 8.47
C GLU A 91 10.66 0.52 6.96
N TYR A 92 11.88 0.69 6.48
CA TYR A 92 12.18 0.82 5.06
C TYR A 92 12.48 -0.53 4.41
N PHE A 93 11.99 -0.70 3.18
CA PHE A 93 12.27 -1.80 2.28
C PHE A 93 12.49 -1.29 0.85
N TRP A 94 13.51 -1.81 0.20
CA TRP A 94 13.65 -1.72 -1.24
C TRP A 94 13.09 -2.98 -1.85
N ARG A 95 11.98 -2.88 -2.57
CA ARG A 95 11.26 -4.06 -3.01
C ARG A 95 10.93 -4.02 -4.49
N PRO A 96 10.87 -5.20 -5.18
CA PRO A 96 10.37 -5.29 -6.54
C PRO A 96 8.85 -5.07 -6.58
N SER A 97 8.35 -4.63 -7.73
CA SER A 97 6.92 -4.51 -7.99
C SER A 97 6.20 -5.84 -8.04
N PHE A 98 6.84 -6.81 -8.66
CA PHE A 98 6.38 -8.20 -8.78
C PHE A 98 7.15 -9.06 -7.79
N GLY A 99 6.60 -10.09 -7.23
CA GLY A 99 7.18 -10.86 -6.14
C GLY A 99 8.53 -11.57 -6.38
N ASP A 100 9.07 -11.51 -7.58
CA ASP A 100 10.42 -11.94 -7.96
C ASP A 100 11.42 -10.79 -7.74
N ASP A 101 12.65 -11.10 -7.41
CA ASP A 101 13.70 -10.09 -7.14
C ASP A 101 14.24 -9.46 -8.45
N THR A 102 13.33 -8.95 -9.27
CA THR A 102 13.62 -8.31 -10.56
C THR A 102 13.07 -6.88 -10.63
N PRO A 103 13.72 -5.97 -11.38
CA PRO A 103 13.20 -4.62 -11.61
C PRO A 103 11.81 -4.63 -12.26
N PRO A 104 11.01 -3.57 -12.08
CA PRO A 104 11.34 -2.34 -11.39
C PRO A 104 11.23 -2.45 -9.88
N PHE A 105 12.10 -1.71 -9.17
CA PHE A 105 12.07 -1.60 -7.72
C PHE A 105 11.55 -0.24 -7.26
N TYR A 106 11.03 -0.18 -6.02
CA TYR A 106 10.58 1.06 -5.40
C TYR A 106 10.85 1.10 -3.90
N ALA A 107 10.77 2.29 -3.31
CA ALA A 107 10.91 2.48 -1.88
C ALA A 107 9.57 2.23 -1.17
N TRP A 108 9.54 1.30 -0.22
CA TRP A 108 8.35 0.97 0.55
C TRP A 108 8.60 1.11 2.03
N PHE A 109 7.67 1.79 2.73
CA PHE A 109 7.76 1.99 4.17
C PHE A 109 6.53 1.41 4.87
N ILE A 110 6.75 0.87 6.06
CA ILE A 110 5.71 0.45 6.98
C ILE A 110 5.77 1.35 8.21
N LYS A 111 4.65 2.01 8.53
CA LYS A 111 4.44 2.70 9.81
C LYS A 111 3.65 1.80 10.74
N ARG A 112 4.03 1.82 12.03
CA ARG A 112 3.37 1.05 13.09
C ARG A 112 2.89 1.97 14.20
N ASP A 113 1.87 1.50 14.93
CA ASP A 113 1.45 2.10 16.18
C ASP A 113 2.34 1.64 17.36
N ASN A 114 2.06 2.17 18.56
CA ASN A 114 2.79 1.84 19.77
C ASN A 114 2.62 0.38 20.23
N HIS A 115 1.68 -0.37 19.64
CA HIS A 115 1.46 -1.79 19.88
C HIS A 115 2.13 -2.68 18.84
N GLY A 116 2.83 -2.07 17.87
CA GLY A 116 3.51 -2.77 16.77
C GLY A 116 2.60 -3.13 15.58
N ASN A 117 1.32 -2.75 15.58
CA ASN A 117 0.42 -2.99 14.46
C ASN A 117 0.74 -2.06 13.30
N ARG A 118 0.66 -2.55 12.06
CA ARG A 118 0.77 -1.70 10.89
C ARG A 118 -0.40 -0.74 10.81
N THR A 119 -0.10 0.52 10.59
CA THR A 119 -1.10 1.56 10.35
C THR A 119 -1.08 2.08 8.93
N HIS A 120 0.12 2.23 8.34
CA HIS A 120 0.27 2.73 6.98
C HIS A 120 1.31 1.92 6.20
N HIS A 121 1.08 1.80 4.89
CA HIS A 121 2.07 1.44 3.90
C HIS A 121 2.28 2.64 2.97
N ILE A 122 3.52 3.07 2.82
CA ILE A 122 3.87 4.19 1.96
C ILE A 122 4.73 3.66 0.81
N HIS A 123 4.22 3.80 -0.39
CA HIS A 123 4.87 3.36 -1.63
C HIS A 123 5.38 4.62 -2.35
N MET A 124 6.70 4.79 -2.41
CA MET A 124 7.32 5.93 -3.11
C MET A 124 7.84 5.47 -4.45
N VAL A 125 7.34 6.09 -5.51
CA VAL A 125 7.62 5.74 -6.91
C VAL A 125 7.81 7.00 -7.75
N GLU A 126 8.45 6.86 -8.91
CA GLU A 126 8.56 7.95 -9.89
C GLU A 126 7.28 8.07 -10.73
N ALA A 127 7.15 9.14 -11.52
CA ALA A 127 5.91 9.53 -12.20
C ALA A 127 5.40 8.49 -13.22
N ASP A 128 6.30 7.77 -13.87
CA ASP A 128 6.00 6.77 -14.90
C ASP A 128 5.89 5.32 -14.39
N PHE A 129 5.84 5.15 -13.07
CA PHE A 129 5.83 3.84 -12.45
C PHE A 129 4.44 3.17 -12.56
N GLU A 130 4.40 1.88 -12.87
CA GLU A 130 3.18 1.10 -13.08
C GLU A 130 2.20 1.05 -11.87
N LEU A 131 2.68 1.31 -10.65
CA LEU A 131 1.81 1.35 -9.48
C LEU A 131 0.74 2.45 -9.55
N TRP A 132 0.90 3.45 -10.42
CA TRP A 132 -0.13 4.47 -10.65
C TRP A 132 -1.43 3.89 -11.22
N ASP A 133 -1.38 2.78 -11.93
CA ASP A 133 -2.56 2.05 -12.39
C ASP A 133 -3.48 1.60 -11.22
N ARG A 134 -2.95 1.52 -9.99
CA ARG A 134 -3.75 1.21 -8.80
C ARG A 134 -4.78 2.28 -8.46
N LEU A 135 -4.58 3.52 -8.92
CA LEU A 135 -5.59 4.57 -8.79
C LEU A 135 -6.80 4.29 -9.68
N LEU A 136 -6.58 3.80 -10.91
CA LEU A 136 -7.68 3.39 -11.79
C LEU A 136 -8.52 2.27 -11.15
N PHE A 137 -7.85 1.29 -10.53
CA PHE A 137 -8.55 0.23 -9.79
C PHE A 137 -9.38 0.80 -8.62
N ARG A 138 -8.81 1.72 -7.82
CA ARG A 138 -9.51 2.40 -6.73
C ARG A 138 -10.74 3.14 -7.26
N ASP A 139 -10.57 3.99 -8.26
CA ASP A 139 -11.61 4.85 -8.78
C ASP A 139 -12.75 4.03 -9.40
N TYR A 140 -12.40 2.95 -10.11
CA TYR A 140 -13.37 2.00 -10.64
C TYR A 140 -14.20 1.34 -9.53
N LEU A 141 -13.59 0.92 -8.43
CA LEU A 141 -14.33 0.34 -7.29
C LEU A 141 -15.18 1.38 -6.55
N ILE A 142 -14.79 2.65 -6.53
CA ILE A 142 -15.62 3.73 -5.96
C ILE A 142 -16.87 3.95 -6.81
N GLU A 143 -16.72 3.94 -8.13
CA GLU A 143 -17.81 4.17 -9.08
C GLU A 143 -18.74 2.95 -9.21
N PHE A 144 -18.16 1.74 -9.28
CA PHE A 144 -18.89 0.49 -9.45
C PHE A 144 -18.98 -0.28 -8.13
N THR A 145 -19.94 0.09 -7.28
CA THR A 145 -20.11 -0.47 -5.92
C THR A 145 -20.41 -1.96 -5.90
N GLU A 146 -21.02 -2.51 -6.96
CA GLU A 146 -21.24 -3.96 -7.11
C GLU A 146 -19.91 -4.70 -7.25
N VAL A 147 -18.98 -4.19 -8.07
CA VAL A 147 -17.64 -4.75 -8.24
C VAL A 147 -16.83 -4.63 -6.94
N ALA A 148 -16.99 -3.51 -6.21
CA ALA A 148 -16.41 -3.35 -4.88
C ALA A 148 -16.95 -4.40 -3.89
N GLY A 149 -18.25 -4.73 -3.96
CA GLY A 149 -18.88 -5.80 -3.19
C GLY A 149 -18.26 -7.16 -3.46
N GLU A 150 -18.15 -7.54 -4.76
CA GLU A 150 -17.48 -8.79 -5.18
C GLU A 150 -16.05 -8.88 -4.63
N TYR A 151 -15.29 -7.78 -4.72
CA TYR A 151 -13.93 -7.74 -4.18
C TYR A 151 -13.88 -7.84 -2.66
N GLY A 152 -14.86 -7.25 -1.97
CA GLY A 152 -15.02 -7.37 -0.52
C GLY A 152 -15.26 -8.82 -0.09
N ASP A 153 -16.16 -9.52 -0.77
CA ASP A 153 -16.48 -10.92 -0.47
C ASP A 153 -15.32 -11.87 -0.81
N LEU A 154 -14.64 -11.64 -1.93
CA LEU A 154 -13.40 -12.34 -2.27
C LEU A 154 -12.37 -12.21 -1.14
N LYS A 155 -12.13 -11.00 -0.63
CA LYS A 155 -11.15 -10.77 0.45
C LYS A 155 -11.52 -11.42 1.76
N LYS A 156 -12.82 -11.42 2.14
CA LYS A 156 -13.31 -12.12 3.35
C LYS A 156 -13.04 -13.61 3.27
N ARG A 157 -13.40 -14.23 2.14
CA ARG A 157 -13.15 -15.65 1.89
C ARG A 157 -11.66 -15.97 1.97
N LEU A 158 -10.83 -15.25 1.20
CA LEU A 158 -9.38 -15.48 1.16
C LEU A 158 -8.68 -15.23 2.50
N SER A 159 -9.18 -14.29 3.33
CA SER A 159 -8.61 -14.07 4.66
C SER A 159 -8.86 -15.24 5.60
N GLY A 160 -9.95 -15.98 5.43
CA GLY A 160 -10.21 -17.23 6.16
C GLY A 160 -9.39 -18.41 5.63
N GLU A 161 -9.22 -18.50 4.31
CA GLU A 161 -8.44 -19.58 3.66
C GLU A 161 -6.92 -19.45 3.89
N HIS A 162 -6.41 -18.21 4.00
CA HIS A 162 -4.98 -17.87 4.08
C HIS A 162 -4.63 -16.97 5.28
N GLU A 163 -5.25 -17.22 6.44
CA GLU A 163 -5.08 -16.37 7.65
C GLU A 163 -3.62 -16.17 8.04
N ASN A 164 -2.81 -17.22 7.91
CA ASN A 164 -1.41 -17.25 8.30
C ASN A 164 -0.44 -17.30 7.10
N ASP A 165 -0.95 -17.12 5.88
CA ASP A 165 -0.16 -17.09 4.65
C ASP A 165 -0.45 -15.80 3.86
N ARG A 166 0.30 -14.76 4.21
CA ARG A 166 0.14 -13.45 3.59
C ARG A 166 0.48 -13.43 2.10
N VAL A 167 1.41 -14.27 1.67
CA VAL A 167 1.81 -14.37 0.26
C VAL A 167 0.68 -15.00 -0.55
N ALA A 168 0.20 -16.19 -0.13
CA ALA A 168 -0.93 -16.84 -0.78
C ALA A 168 -2.18 -15.95 -0.82
N TYR A 169 -2.48 -15.20 0.27
CA TYR A 169 -3.57 -14.21 0.27
C TYR A 169 -3.37 -13.12 -0.78
N MET A 170 -2.16 -12.62 -0.96
CA MET A 170 -1.85 -11.57 -1.94
C MET A 170 -1.99 -12.10 -3.37
N ASP A 171 -1.45 -13.30 -3.64
CA ASP A 171 -1.47 -13.91 -4.97
C ASP A 171 -2.89 -14.27 -5.40
N ALA A 172 -3.71 -14.82 -4.50
CA ALA A 172 -5.08 -15.26 -4.79
C ALA A 172 -6.03 -14.15 -5.24
N LYS A 173 -5.73 -12.87 -4.96
CA LYS A 173 -6.54 -11.73 -5.45
C LYS A 173 -5.94 -11.02 -6.67
N THR A 174 -4.76 -11.41 -7.13
CA THR A 174 -4.04 -10.73 -8.21
C THR A 174 -4.83 -10.75 -9.51
N ASP A 175 -5.46 -11.87 -9.87
CA ASP A 175 -6.26 -11.99 -11.09
C ASP A 175 -7.49 -11.07 -11.08
N PHE A 176 -8.17 -10.93 -9.92
CA PHE A 176 -9.29 -10.00 -9.79
C PHE A 176 -8.81 -8.55 -10.00
N ILE A 177 -7.73 -8.17 -9.33
CA ILE A 177 -7.18 -6.81 -9.42
C ILE A 177 -6.76 -6.51 -10.86
N ARG A 178 -6.06 -7.43 -11.53
CA ARG A 178 -5.62 -7.27 -12.93
C ARG A 178 -6.81 -7.07 -13.86
N ARG A 179 -7.81 -7.97 -13.80
CA ARG A 179 -9.02 -7.90 -14.63
C ARG A 179 -9.74 -6.56 -14.48
N VAL A 180 -9.97 -6.12 -13.24
CA VAL A 180 -10.66 -4.86 -12.97
C VAL A 180 -9.82 -3.65 -13.39
N THR A 181 -8.50 -3.69 -13.20
CA THR A 181 -7.60 -2.61 -13.66
C THR A 181 -7.62 -2.48 -15.18
N GLU A 182 -7.61 -3.59 -15.93
CA GLU A 182 -7.72 -3.56 -17.40
C GLU A 182 -9.08 -3.01 -17.87
N HIS A 183 -10.18 -3.36 -17.18
CA HIS A 183 -11.47 -2.75 -17.46
C HIS A 183 -11.47 -1.24 -17.17
N ALA A 184 -10.87 -0.81 -16.07
CA ALA A 184 -10.76 0.60 -15.73
C ALA A 184 -9.95 1.40 -16.77
N LYS A 185 -8.85 0.87 -17.29
CA LYS A 185 -8.04 1.48 -18.36
C LYS A 185 -8.84 1.72 -19.66
N VAL A 186 -9.84 0.89 -19.93
CA VAL A 186 -10.69 1.04 -21.12
C VAL A 186 -11.85 2.00 -20.84
N TYR A 187 -12.29 2.07 -19.58
CA TYR A 187 -13.42 2.89 -19.18
C TYR A 187 -13.04 4.38 -19.02
N TYR A 188 -11.87 4.68 -18.48
CA TYR A 188 -11.33 6.03 -18.32
C TYR A 188 -10.40 6.44 -19.46
#